data_381b4075cc75f045e58e269cb0f66571
#
_entry.id   381b4075cc75f045e58e269cb0f66571
#
_cell.length_a   1.000
_cell.length_b   1.000
_cell.length_c   1.000
_cell.angle_alpha   90.00
_cell.angle_beta   90.00
_cell.angle_gamma   90.00
#
_symmetry.space_group_name_H-M   'P 1'
#
loop_
_entity.id
_entity.type
_entity.pdbx_description
1 polymer ?
#
loop_
_entity_poly.entity_id
_entity_poly.type
_entity_poly.pdbx_seq_one_letter_code
_entity_poly.pdbx_strand_id
1 'polypeptide(L)'
;EIARQIGLWTPEDTDRNRITGAEFAALSYEEALDRVLDLKVMSRARPLDKQRLVQLLQKRGEVVAVTGDGTNDAPALNFADVGLSMGSGTSVAKEASDITLLDDSFASIETAVMWGRSLYKNIQRFVMFQLTINFVALAVVLVGAVIGTTLPLTVTQMLWVNLIMDLSLIHISEPTRR
;
A
#
# COMPACT_ATOMS: atom_id res chain seq x y z
N GLU A 1 -27.76 -8.69 5.96
CA GLU A 1 -28.42 -7.57 6.66
C GLU A 1 -27.42 -6.48 7.00
N ILE A 2 -26.32 -6.77 7.71
CA ILE A 2 -25.26 -5.82 8.08
C ILE A 2 -24.68 -5.10 6.86
N ALA A 3 -24.36 -5.82 5.79
CA ALA A 3 -23.78 -5.23 4.57
C ALA A 3 -24.70 -4.17 3.91
N ARG A 4 -26.02 -4.32 4.06
CA ARG A 4 -26.99 -3.31 3.61
C ARG A 4 -27.02 -2.09 4.52
N GLN A 5 -26.93 -2.29 5.84
CA GLN A 5 -26.93 -1.20 6.81
C GLN A 5 -25.72 -0.27 6.66
N ILE A 6 -24.55 -0.83 6.33
CA ILE A 6 -23.31 -0.07 6.12
C ILE A 6 -23.13 0.43 4.69
N GLY A 7 -24.12 0.19 3.78
CA GLY A 7 -24.07 0.65 2.40
C GLY A 7 -23.13 -0.15 1.47
N LEU A 8 -22.56 -1.25 1.95
CA LEU A 8 -21.71 -2.13 1.13
C LEU A 8 -22.53 -2.91 0.09
N TRP A 9 -23.77 -3.30 0.45
CA TRP A 9 -24.71 -3.99 -0.41
C TRP A 9 -25.78 -3.03 -0.92
N THR A 10 -25.81 -2.80 -2.23
CA THR A 10 -26.74 -1.90 -2.91
C THR A 10 -27.85 -2.68 -3.62
N PRO A 11 -28.96 -2.03 -4.05
CA PRO A 11 -30.02 -2.67 -4.83
C PRO A 11 -29.57 -3.22 -6.20
N GLU A 12 -28.44 -2.76 -6.71
CA GLU A 12 -27.87 -3.19 -7.99
C GLU A 12 -27.05 -4.48 -7.85
N ASP A 13 -26.72 -4.88 -6.62
CA ASP A 13 -25.90 -6.06 -6.36
C ASP A 13 -26.71 -7.35 -6.56
N THR A 14 -26.05 -8.31 -7.17
CA THR A 14 -26.61 -9.63 -7.52
C THR A 14 -25.94 -10.75 -6.69
N ASP A 15 -26.39 -11.98 -6.86
CA ASP A 15 -25.77 -13.16 -6.25
C ASP A 15 -24.31 -13.38 -6.68
N ARG A 16 -23.85 -12.70 -7.75
CA ARG A 16 -22.44 -12.70 -8.14
C ARG A 16 -21.56 -11.98 -7.12
N ASN A 17 -22.09 -10.98 -6.45
CA ASN A 17 -21.37 -10.14 -5.48
C ASN A 17 -21.26 -10.76 -4.07
N ARG A 18 -21.89 -11.93 -3.85
CA ARG A 18 -21.82 -12.65 -2.58
C ARG A 18 -21.51 -14.12 -2.79
N ILE A 19 -20.83 -14.71 -1.82
CA ILE A 19 -20.51 -16.14 -1.83
C ILE A 19 -20.34 -16.66 -0.41
N THR A 20 -20.54 -17.95 -0.19
CA THR A 20 -20.14 -18.62 1.04
C THR A 20 -18.72 -19.18 0.91
N GLY A 21 -18.01 -19.37 2.04
CA GLY A 21 -16.68 -19.97 2.01
C GLY A 21 -16.66 -21.36 1.36
N ALA A 22 -17.70 -22.17 1.59
CA ALA A 22 -17.81 -23.50 0.98
C ALA A 22 -17.97 -23.43 -0.55
N GLU A 23 -18.81 -22.55 -1.06
CA GLU A 23 -18.96 -22.31 -2.49
C GLU A 23 -17.67 -21.77 -3.11
N PHE A 24 -17.02 -20.82 -2.44
CA PHE A 24 -15.74 -20.25 -2.90
C PHE A 24 -14.63 -21.29 -2.96
N ALA A 25 -14.57 -22.20 -1.99
CA ALA A 25 -13.61 -23.30 -1.98
C ALA A 25 -13.85 -24.31 -3.12
N ALA A 26 -15.11 -24.47 -3.55
CA ALA A 26 -15.50 -25.39 -4.63
C ALA A 26 -15.21 -24.83 -6.04
N LEU A 27 -15.04 -23.50 -6.18
CA LEU A 27 -14.69 -22.87 -7.47
C LEU A 27 -13.31 -23.33 -7.96
N SER A 28 -13.22 -23.57 -9.26
CA SER A 28 -11.90 -23.72 -9.93
C SER A 28 -11.06 -22.44 -9.74
N TYR A 29 -9.79 -22.53 -10.08
CA TYR A 29 -8.90 -21.36 -9.99
C TYR A 29 -9.35 -20.22 -10.92
N GLU A 30 -9.70 -20.57 -12.16
CA GLU A 30 -10.10 -19.60 -13.18
C GLU A 30 -11.44 -18.91 -12.85
N GLU A 31 -12.43 -19.71 -12.42
CA GLU A 31 -13.74 -19.17 -12.00
C GLU A 31 -13.61 -18.24 -10.78
N ALA A 32 -12.79 -18.61 -9.80
CA ALA A 32 -12.53 -17.79 -8.64
C ALA A 32 -11.79 -16.49 -9.02
N LEU A 33 -10.82 -16.58 -9.93
CA LEU A 33 -10.08 -15.41 -10.43
C LEU A 33 -10.97 -14.45 -11.23
N ASP A 34 -11.93 -14.96 -12.00
CA ASP A 34 -12.89 -14.11 -12.75
C ASP A 34 -13.87 -13.40 -11.82
N ARG A 35 -14.29 -14.09 -10.76
CA ARG A 35 -15.32 -13.60 -9.85
C ARG A 35 -14.79 -12.69 -8.74
N VAL A 36 -13.50 -12.76 -8.42
CA VAL A 36 -12.92 -12.14 -7.20
C VAL A 36 -13.11 -10.63 -7.11
N LEU A 37 -13.07 -9.92 -8.24
CA LEU A 37 -13.24 -8.46 -8.29
C LEU A 37 -14.70 -8.02 -8.04
N ASP A 38 -15.66 -8.90 -8.34
CA ASP A 38 -17.08 -8.61 -8.14
C ASP A 38 -17.54 -8.92 -6.71
N LEU A 39 -16.74 -9.67 -5.92
CA LEU A 39 -17.13 -10.10 -4.59
C LEU A 39 -17.10 -8.94 -3.59
N LYS A 40 -18.24 -8.67 -2.98
CA LYS A 40 -18.39 -7.71 -1.89
C LYS A 40 -18.57 -8.40 -0.53
N VAL A 41 -19.18 -9.57 -0.52
CA VAL A 41 -19.49 -10.29 0.73
C VAL A 41 -19.12 -11.76 0.61
N MET A 42 -18.24 -12.22 1.51
CA MET A 42 -17.98 -13.63 1.73
C MET A 42 -18.41 -14.01 3.14
N SER A 43 -19.32 -14.97 3.26
CA SER A 43 -19.82 -15.43 4.56
C SER A 43 -19.28 -16.80 4.93
N ARG A 44 -19.10 -17.06 6.23
CA ARG A 44 -18.63 -18.35 6.76
C ARG A 44 -17.33 -18.84 6.10
N ALA A 45 -16.42 -17.93 5.81
CA ALA A 45 -15.13 -18.23 5.25
C ALA A 45 -14.20 -18.88 6.29
N ARG A 46 -13.48 -19.92 5.89
CA ARG A 46 -12.39 -20.51 6.67
C ARG A 46 -11.12 -19.67 6.51
N PRO A 47 -10.13 -19.80 7.38
CA PRO A 47 -8.85 -19.06 7.28
C PRO A 47 -8.20 -19.17 5.90
N LEU A 48 -8.17 -20.38 5.33
CA LEU A 48 -7.59 -20.63 4.00
C LEU A 48 -8.41 -20.01 2.86
N ASP A 49 -9.73 -19.88 3.01
CA ASP A 49 -10.59 -19.23 2.03
C ASP A 49 -10.29 -17.72 1.97
N LYS A 50 -10.07 -17.09 3.14
CA LYS A 50 -9.65 -15.68 3.25
C LYS A 50 -8.28 -15.45 2.62
N GLN A 51 -7.31 -16.31 2.90
CA GLN A 51 -5.99 -16.26 2.30
C GLN A 51 -6.05 -16.41 0.77
N ARG A 52 -6.83 -17.40 0.27
CA ARG A 52 -7.03 -17.60 -1.17
C ARG A 52 -7.64 -16.36 -1.83
N LEU A 53 -8.60 -15.71 -1.19
CA LEU A 53 -9.20 -14.47 -1.67
C LEU A 53 -8.15 -13.36 -1.85
N VAL A 54 -7.31 -13.14 -0.85
CA VAL A 54 -6.19 -12.17 -0.91
C VAL A 54 -5.26 -12.49 -2.07
N GLN A 55 -4.81 -13.72 -2.21
CA GLN A 55 -3.92 -14.13 -3.27
C GLN A 55 -4.50 -13.94 -4.68
N LEU A 56 -5.81 -14.19 -4.85
CA LEU A 56 -6.49 -13.98 -6.13
C LEU A 56 -6.63 -12.50 -6.47
N LEU A 57 -6.92 -11.64 -5.50
CA LEU A 57 -6.95 -10.19 -5.68
C LEU A 57 -5.58 -9.66 -6.10
N GLN A 58 -4.51 -10.08 -5.43
CA GLN A 58 -3.12 -9.72 -5.78
C GLN A 58 -2.74 -10.22 -7.19
N LYS A 59 -3.21 -11.40 -7.60
CA LYS A 59 -3.02 -11.90 -8.98
C LYS A 59 -3.72 -11.06 -10.03
N ARG A 60 -4.80 -10.39 -9.67
CA ARG A 60 -5.49 -9.40 -10.53
C ARG A 60 -4.77 -8.05 -10.56
N GLY A 61 -3.70 -7.87 -9.79
CA GLY A 61 -2.94 -6.63 -9.70
C GLY A 61 -3.48 -5.63 -8.68
N GLU A 62 -4.41 -6.07 -7.82
CA GLU A 62 -4.94 -5.23 -6.74
C GLU A 62 -3.98 -5.20 -5.55
N VAL A 63 -3.91 -4.06 -4.88
CA VAL A 63 -3.21 -3.90 -3.59
C VAL A 63 -4.21 -4.16 -2.47
N VAL A 64 -3.96 -5.21 -1.69
CA VAL A 64 -4.92 -5.75 -0.72
C VAL A 64 -4.51 -5.40 0.70
N ALA A 65 -5.39 -4.71 1.41
CA ALA A 65 -5.30 -4.55 2.85
C ALA A 65 -6.31 -5.46 3.56
N VAL A 66 -5.90 -6.12 4.62
CA VAL A 66 -6.75 -7.00 5.41
C VAL A 66 -6.78 -6.53 6.85
N THR A 67 -7.97 -6.48 7.45
CA THR A 67 -8.15 -6.25 8.89
C THR A 67 -8.59 -7.53 9.57
N GLY A 68 -8.07 -7.81 10.75
CA GLY A 68 -8.46 -8.97 11.54
C GLY A 68 -8.10 -8.83 13.01
N ASP A 69 -8.81 -9.57 13.85
CA ASP A 69 -8.65 -9.57 15.33
C ASP A 69 -8.34 -10.96 15.89
N GLY A 70 -8.58 -12.00 15.10
CA GLY A 70 -8.50 -13.39 15.53
C GLY A 70 -7.37 -14.19 14.88
N THR A 71 -7.06 -15.33 15.51
CA THR A 71 -6.11 -16.33 14.98
C THR A 71 -6.52 -16.83 13.58
N ASN A 72 -7.84 -16.83 13.30
CA ASN A 72 -8.36 -17.25 11.99
C ASN A 72 -8.04 -16.28 10.86
N ASP A 73 -7.66 -15.05 11.18
CA ASP A 73 -7.32 -14.01 10.21
C ASP A 73 -5.81 -13.97 9.90
N ALA A 74 -4.99 -14.57 10.77
CA ALA A 74 -3.54 -14.54 10.65
C ALA A 74 -2.99 -14.96 9.27
N PRO A 75 -3.51 -16.03 8.61
CA PRO A 75 -3.05 -16.36 7.26
C PRO A 75 -3.35 -15.26 6.23
N ALA A 76 -4.52 -14.62 6.30
CA ALA A 76 -4.89 -13.54 5.40
C ALA A 76 -4.11 -12.26 5.69
N LEU A 77 -3.88 -11.93 6.97
CA LEU A 77 -3.07 -10.78 7.40
C LEU A 77 -1.64 -10.89 6.89
N ASN A 78 -1.02 -12.06 7.03
CA ASN A 78 0.38 -12.28 6.61
C ASN A 78 0.57 -12.25 5.08
N PHE A 79 -0.46 -12.65 4.29
CA PHE A 79 -0.38 -12.65 2.84
C PHE A 79 -0.85 -11.36 2.18
N ALA A 80 -1.51 -10.48 2.92
CA ALA A 80 -1.93 -9.17 2.42
C ALA A 80 -0.72 -8.27 2.12
N ASP A 81 -0.90 -7.27 1.27
CA ASP A 81 0.11 -6.22 1.06
C ASP A 81 0.21 -5.32 2.29
N VAL A 82 -0.88 -5.21 3.05
CA VAL A 82 -0.93 -4.53 4.35
C VAL A 82 -1.86 -5.29 5.29
N GLY A 83 -1.32 -5.94 6.30
CA GLY A 83 -2.06 -6.56 7.38
C GLY A 83 -2.30 -5.58 8.54
N LEU A 84 -3.55 -5.41 8.96
CA LEU A 84 -3.94 -4.56 10.09
C LEU A 84 -4.60 -5.40 11.17
N SER A 85 -4.03 -5.43 12.37
CA SER A 85 -4.66 -6.06 13.53
C SER A 85 -5.33 -5.03 14.44
N MET A 86 -6.37 -5.45 15.12
CA MET A 86 -6.99 -4.66 16.19
C MET A 86 -6.16 -4.70 17.46
N GLY A 87 -6.13 -3.63 18.24
CA GLY A 87 -5.44 -3.55 19.53
C GLY A 87 -5.96 -4.56 20.55
N SER A 88 -7.28 -4.84 20.53
CA SER A 88 -7.94 -5.90 21.30
C SER A 88 -7.74 -7.31 20.72
N GLY A 89 -7.14 -7.43 19.51
CA GLY A 89 -6.93 -8.69 18.84
C GLY A 89 -5.93 -9.62 19.52
N THR A 90 -5.92 -10.89 19.09
CA THR A 90 -5.01 -11.91 19.63
C THR A 90 -3.53 -11.60 19.32
N SER A 91 -2.60 -12.13 20.12
CA SER A 91 -1.16 -12.02 19.85
C SER A 91 -0.79 -12.54 18.45
N VAL A 92 -1.42 -13.64 18.04
CA VAL A 92 -1.20 -14.26 16.72
C VAL A 92 -1.60 -13.32 15.58
N ALA A 93 -2.73 -12.61 15.69
CA ALA A 93 -3.15 -11.62 14.70
C ALA A 93 -2.18 -10.43 14.65
N LYS A 94 -1.71 -9.96 15.82
CA LYS A 94 -0.73 -8.86 15.92
C LYS A 94 0.62 -9.23 15.31
N GLU A 95 1.11 -10.44 15.56
CA GLU A 95 2.36 -10.94 14.98
C GLU A 95 2.28 -11.14 13.46
N ALA A 96 1.09 -11.47 12.94
CA ALA A 96 0.84 -11.67 11.52
C ALA A 96 0.55 -10.37 10.75
N SER A 97 0.42 -9.22 11.42
CA SER A 97 0.07 -7.93 10.84
C SER A 97 1.26 -6.97 10.77
N ASP A 98 1.21 -6.04 9.81
CA ASP A 98 2.20 -4.98 9.66
C ASP A 98 1.91 -3.78 10.59
N ILE A 99 0.62 -3.56 10.89
CA ILE A 99 0.13 -2.41 11.67
C ILE A 99 -0.86 -2.91 12.72
N THR A 100 -0.74 -2.39 13.95
CA THR A 100 -1.72 -2.62 15.02
C THR A 100 -2.47 -1.32 15.33
N LEU A 101 -3.80 -1.35 15.26
CA LEU A 101 -4.69 -0.24 15.59
C LEU A 101 -4.98 -0.23 17.09
N LEU A 102 -4.37 0.68 17.82
CA LEU A 102 -4.47 0.71 19.28
C LEU A 102 -5.86 1.11 19.81
N ASP A 103 -6.61 1.85 19.01
CA ASP A 103 -7.94 2.38 19.35
C ASP A 103 -9.10 1.56 18.77
N ASP A 104 -8.80 0.47 18.08
CA ASP A 104 -9.76 -0.42 17.40
C ASP A 104 -10.75 0.31 16.46
N SER A 105 -10.34 1.46 15.93
CA SER A 105 -11.19 2.35 15.14
C SER A 105 -10.91 2.25 13.64
N PHE A 106 -11.94 2.02 12.84
CA PHE A 106 -11.84 2.11 11.38
C PHE A 106 -11.53 3.52 10.87
N ALA A 107 -11.88 4.58 11.63
CA ALA A 107 -11.52 5.96 11.29
C ALA A 107 -9.99 6.16 11.31
N SER A 108 -9.28 5.44 12.16
CA SER A 108 -7.81 5.47 12.21
C SER A 108 -7.19 4.81 10.98
N ILE A 109 -7.84 3.81 10.38
CA ILE A 109 -7.43 3.23 9.09
C ILE A 109 -7.55 4.28 7.99
N GLU A 110 -8.68 4.99 7.90
CA GLU A 110 -8.89 6.06 6.91
C GLU A 110 -7.80 7.12 7.04
N THR A 111 -7.54 7.56 8.27
CA THR A 111 -6.49 8.54 8.58
C THR A 111 -5.10 8.02 8.16
N ALA A 112 -4.76 6.78 8.48
CA ALA A 112 -3.49 6.16 8.12
C ALA A 112 -3.32 6.07 6.59
N VAL A 113 -4.37 5.70 5.85
CA VAL A 113 -4.35 5.67 4.38
C VAL A 113 -4.14 7.07 3.80
N MET A 114 -4.82 8.08 4.35
CA MET A 114 -4.67 9.48 3.93
C MET A 114 -3.22 9.97 4.13
N TRP A 115 -2.63 9.72 5.29
CA TRP A 115 -1.24 10.07 5.59
C TRP A 115 -0.25 9.29 4.73
N GLY A 116 -0.46 7.97 4.53
CA GLY A 116 0.35 7.12 3.67
C GLY A 116 0.37 7.61 2.22
N ARG A 117 -0.78 7.99 1.67
CA ARG A 117 -0.87 8.59 0.33
C ARG A 117 -0.14 9.94 0.23
N SER A 118 -0.22 10.77 1.26
CA SER A 118 0.50 12.04 1.32
C SER A 118 2.00 11.82 1.37
N LEU A 119 2.46 10.91 2.23
CA LEU A 119 3.86 10.52 2.36
C LEU A 119 4.41 9.97 1.03
N TYR A 120 3.68 9.06 0.38
CA TYR A 120 4.06 8.50 -0.92
C TYR A 120 4.25 9.58 -1.99
N LYS A 121 3.32 10.54 -2.08
CA LYS A 121 3.45 11.68 -3.01
C LYS A 121 4.68 12.54 -2.71
N ASN A 122 5.00 12.75 -1.44
CA ASN A 122 6.18 13.50 -1.05
C ASN A 122 7.47 12.75 -1.41
N ILE A 123 7.54 11.44 -1.15
CA ILE A 123 8.66 10.59 -1.56
C ILE A 123 8.82 10.60 -3.09
N GLN A 124 7.73 10.46 -3.83
CA GLN A 124 7.76 10.49 -5.29
C GLN A 124 8.31 11.82 -5.82
N ARG A 125 7.85 12.95 -5.29
CA ARG A 125 8.36 14.28 -5.65
C ARG A 125 9.85 14.42 -5.32
N PHE A 126 10.28 13.95 -4.16
CA PHE A 126 11.67 13.95 -3.73
C PHE A 126 12.55 13.14 -4.70
N VAL A 127 12.17 11.91 -5.01
CA VAL A 127 12.91 11.04 -5.92
C VAL A 127 13.01 11.67 -7.32
N MET A 128 11.90 12.20 -7.84
CA MET A 128 11.87 12.88 -9.15
C MET A 128 12.80 14.10 -9.18
N PHE A 129 12.78 14.91 -8.14
CA PHE A 129 13.65 16.06 -8.00
C PHE A 129 15.13 15.65 -7.96
N GLN A 130 15.48 14.67 -7.13
CA GLN A 130 16.83 14.14 -7.00
C GLN A 130 17.35 13.55 -8.32
N LEU A 131 16.53 12.76 -9.01
CA LEU A 131 16.89 12.20 -10.32
C LEU A 131 17.12 13.31 -11.37
N THR A 132 16.26 14.32 -11.39
CA THR A 132 16.39 15.45 -12.33
C THR A 132 17.71 16.16 -12.14
N ILE A 133 18.10 16.46 -10.91
CA ILE A 133 19.35 17.17 -10.64
C ILE A 133 20.58 16.32 -11.00
N ASN A 134 20.55 15.04 -10.64
CA ASN A 134 21.65 14.12 -11.01
C ASN A 134 21.77 13.98 -12.54
N PHE A 135 20.64 13.93 -13.24
CA PHE A 135 20.63 13.89 -14.70
C PHE A 135 21.19 15.19 -15.32
N VAL A 136 20.80 16.35 -14.81
CA VAL A 136 21.33 17.65 -15.25
C VAL A 136 22.82 17.74 -14.98
N ALA A 137 23.31 17.35 -13.81
CA ALA A 137 24.72 17.35 -13.48
C ALA A 137 25.52 16.45 -14.43
N LEU A 138 25.02 15.25 -14.73
CA LEU A 138 25.65 14.34 -15.70
C LEU A 138 25.68 14.95 -17.10
N ALA A 139 24.57 15.55 -17.55
CA ALA A 139 24.46 16.19 -18.85
C ALA A 139 25.47 17.35 -18.99
N VAL A 140 25.62 18.19 -17.96
CA VAL A 140 26.58 19.29 -17.94
C VAL A 140 28.03 18.80 -18.08
N VAL A 141 28.38 17.72 -17.36
CA VAL A 141 29.71 17.12 -17.44
C VAL A 141 29.99 16.55 -18.84
N LEU A 142 29.01 15.82 -19.42
CA LEU A 142 29.11 15.23 -20.76
C LEU A 142 29.25 16.30 -21.85
N VAL A 143 28.40 17.34 -21.81
CA VAL A 143 28.45 18.45 -22.76
C VAL A 143 29.77 19.20 -22.63
N GLY A 144 30.23 19.46 -21.40
CA GLY A 144 31.54 20.10 -21.16
C GLY A 144 32.72 19.30 -21.73
N ALA A 145 32.68 17.98 -21.60
CA ALA A 145 33.68 17.08 -22.16
C ALA A 145 33.70 17.10 -23.71
N VAL A 146 32.52 17.15 -24.35
CA VAL A 146 32.39 17.23 -25.81
C VAL A 146 32.87 18.55 -26.37
N ILE A 147 32.61 19.67 -25.68
CA ILE A 147 33.04 21.01 -26.08
C ILE A 147 34.55 21.25 -25.80
N GLY A 148 35.20 20.34 -25.04
CA GLY A 148 36.62 20.45 -24.69
C GLY A 148 36.92 21.48 -23.59
N THR A 149 35.91 21.82 -22.78
CA THR A 149 36.11 22.67 -21.60
C THR A 149 36.73 21.88 -20.46
N THR A 150 37.52 22.55 -19.60
CA THR A 150 37.91 21.96 -18.30
C THR A 150 36.69 21.57 -17.50
N LEU A 151 36.75 20.44 -16.77
CA LEU A 151 35.65 19.85 -16.02
C LEU A 151 34.77 20.92 -15.35
N PRO A 152 33.52 21.12 -15.82
CA PRO A 152 32.67 22.21 -15.33
C PRO A 152 32.18 22.00 -13.89
N LEU A 153 32.24 20.76 -13.40
CA LEU A 153 31.90 20.38 -12.03
C LEU A 153 32.91 19.38 -11.49
N THR A 154 33.54 19.72 -10.37
CA THR A 154 34.39 18.77 -9.64
C THR A 154 33.55 17.84 -8.79
N VAL A 155 34.07 16.65 -8.45
CA VAL A 155 33.41 15.68 -7.57
C VAL A 155 33.00 16.32 -6.22
N THR A 156 33.87 17.19 -5.68
CA THR A 156 33.59 17.91 -4.44
C THR A 156 32.37 18.84 -4.57
N GLN A 157 32.25 19.56 -5.70
CA GLN A 157 31.10 20.42 -5.95
C GLN A 157 29.81 19.63 -6.10
N MET A 158 29.83 18.47 -6.75
CA MET A 158 28.66 17.58 -6.83
C MET A 158 28.22 17.06 -5.45
N LEU A 159 29.16 16.69 -4.59
CA LEU A 159 28.87 16.29 -3.22
C LEU A 159 28.25 17.43 -2.40
N TRP A 160 28.78 18.67 -2.56
CA TRP A 160 28.18 19.84 -1.90
C TRP A 160 26.78 20.15 -2.37
N VAL A 161 26.51 20.06 -3.67
CA VAL A 161 25.16 20.25 -4.22
C VAL A 161 24.19 19.21 -3.64
N ASN A 162 24.57 17.94 -3.58
CA ASN A 162 23.75 16.87 -3.00
C ASN A 162 23.51 17.13 -1.50
N LEU A 163 24.53 17.50 -0.75
CA LEU A 163 24.42 17.80 0.68
C LEU A 163 23.48 18.98 0.97
N ILE A 164 23.62 20.07 0.20
CA ILE A 164 22.75 21.26 0.35
C ILE A 164 21.31 20.92 0.01
N MET A 165 21.08 20.07 -1.00
CA MET A 165 19.75 19.63 -1.39
C MET A 165 19.09 18.77 -0.32
N ASP A 166 19.80 17.81 0.26
CA ASP A 166 19.29 16.97 1.33
C ASP A 166 18.89 17.81 2.56
N LEU A 167 19.72 18.81 2.92
CA LEU A 167 19.40 19.76 4.00
C LEU A 167 18.19 20.65 3.68
N SER A 168 18.08 21.14 2.45
CA SER A 168 16.91 21.93 2.00
C SER A 168 15.61 21.13 2.05
N LEU A 169 15.66 19.85 1.69
CA LEU A 169 14.50 18.96 1.68
C LEU A 169 14.01 18.63 3.08
N ILE A 170 14.92 18.43 4.04
CA ILE A 170 14.56 18.25 5.44
C ILE A 170 13.76 19.46 5.94
N HIS A 171 14.15 20.67 5.57
CA HIS A 171 13.45 21.91 5.95
C HIS A 171 12.08 22.09 5.29
N ILE A 172 11.95 21.64 4.02
CA ILE A 172 10.68 21.73 3.26
C ILE A 172 9.70 20.63 3.65
N SER A 173 10.20 19.46 4.06
CA SER A 173 9.39 18.31 4.45
C SER A 173 8.96 18.33 5.93
N GLU A 174 9.54 19.22 6.75
CA GLU A 174 9.05 19.39 8.12
C GLU A 174 7.64 19.98 8.10
N PRO A 175 6.62 19.21 8.55
CA PRO A 175 5.28 19.76 8.65
C PRO A 175 5.35 20.90 9.64
N THR A 176 5.07 22.13 9.18
CA THR A 176 4.89 23.27 10.07
C THR A 176 3.88 22.85 11.14
N ARG A 177 4.38 22.59 12.35
CA ARG A 177 3.55 22.44 13.54
C ARG A 177 2.74 23.72 13.69
N ARG A 178 1.48 23.65 13.33
CA ARG A 178 0.43 24.53 13.84
C ARG A 178 -0.58 23.69 14.59
#